data_f9cc2d7849a5e29144ef302d4d058280
#
_entry.id   f9cc2d7849a5e29144ef302d4d058280
#
_cell.length_a   1.000
_cell.length_b   1.000
_cell.length_c   1.000
_cell.angle_alpha   90.00
_cell.angle_beta   90.00
_cell.angle_gamma   90.00
#
_symmetry.space_group_name_H-M   'P 1'
#
loop_
_entity.id
_entity.type
_entity.pdbx_description
1 polymer ?
#
loop_
_entity_poly.entity_id
_entity_poly.type
_entity_poly.pdbx_seq_one_letter_code
_entity_poly.pdbx_strand_id
1 'polypeptide(L)'
;WNDVVKKENLNYIMGNPPFVWAMWSKWSQRDDISIVFPECEKTWQIDYVAWWFVKTAKFIRKTNIRCAFVSTNSLCQWQQVDLVRNPMFNLFDTKIDFAHRTFQRDSEANLKAHVHCVIVWFSWKDIKTEKVIFDWDKKTKVDNINWYLSNSQNIFISSRNNQISNMPLMHMWVMARDWWNLILSEEEYQEYIKLEPQWKQFIHKYMMWKEFINNINRYCFRLVDANPIEMKKCPLLIKRIEAVRQERLNSPAKETQKLAETPYLFAQLAQPTSNFIALPKVSSEKRRYIPIGFLDKDVIVWDKLYVVENVWLYHFWILTSNVHNSRMRTVAWRLKSDYSYSNTIVYNNFPRPTPTADQKKKIEQTAKAILDARNLYPDSSLADLYDELTMPKELRKAHQENDRAVMEAYWFSTKMSESDIV
;
A
#
# COMPACT_ATOMS: atom_id res chain seq x y z
N TRP A 1 -13.80 28.95 20.05
CA TRP A 1 -14.69 29.49 19.00
C TRP A 1 -15.92 30.17 19.61
N ASN A 2 -16.47 29.66 20.72
CA ASN A 2 -17.62 30.27 21.40
C ASN A 2 -17.37 31.71 21.86
N ASP A 3 -16.10 32.05 22.10
CA ASP A 3 -15.69 33.40 22.53
C ASP A 3 -15.64 34.41 21.38
N VAL A 4 -15.68 33.91 20.12
CA VAL A 4 -15.61 34.75 18.91
C VAL A 4 -16.98 34.94 18.28
N VAL A 5 -17.75 33.84 18.12
CA VAL A 5 -19.09 33.87 17.49
C VAL A 5 -19.99 32.85 18.18
N LYS A 6 -21.21 33.25 18.52
CA LYS A 6 -22.25 32.36 19.03
C LYS A 6 -22.71 31.39 17.95
N LYS A 7 -22.96 30.14 18.33
CA LYS A 7 -23.40 29.09 17.38
C LYS A 7 -24.65 29.44 16.60
N GLU A 8 -25.56 30.12 17.22
CA GLU A 8 -26.86 30.53 16.63
C GLU A 8 -26.68 31.47 15.44
N ASN A 9 -25.57 32.19 15.36
CA ASN A 9 -25.23 33.12 14.31
C ASN A 9 -24.42 32.50 13.16
N LEU A 10 -24.15 31.17 13.22
CA LEU A 10 -23.35 30.48 12.21
C LEU A 10 -24.23 29.58 11.36
N ASN A 11 -24.09 29.72 10.04
CA ASN A 11 -24.69 28.81 9.05
C ASN A 11 -23.63 27.85 8.46
N TYR A 12 -22.40 28.35 8.28
CA TYR A 12 -21.34 27.62 7.61
C TYR A 12 -20.00 27.80 8.33
N ILE A 13 -19.20 26.73 8.33
CA ILE A 13 -17.78 26.76 8.71
C ILE A 13 -16.99 26.19 7.54
N MET A 14 -16.13 27.01 6.95
CA MET A 14 -15.31 26.59 5.80
C MET A 14 -13.85 26.98 6.02
N GLY A 15 -12.93 26.16 5.53
CA GLY A 15 -11.52 26.45 5.69
C GLY A 15 -10.58 25.48 4.97
N ASN A 16 -9.32 25.88 4.98
CA ASN A 16 -8.20 25.08 4.54
C ASN A 16 -7.23 24.91 5.73
N PRO A 17 -7.47 23.93 6.61
CA PRO A 17 -6.63 23.70 7.78
C PRO A 17 -5.19 23.33 7.40
N PRO A 18 -4.20 23.55 8.29
CA PRO A 18 -2.81 23.24 7.99
C PRO A 18 -2.58 21.75 7.80
N PHE A 19 -1.85 21.39 6.72
CA PHE A 19 -1.49 20.03 6.36
C PHE A 19 -0.18 19.62 7.03
N VAL A 20 -0.27 19.01 8.20
CA VAL A 20 0.90 18.44 8.91
C VAL A 20 0.66 16.95 9.11
N TRP A 21 1.57 16.13 8.57
CA TRP A 21 1.50 14.68 8.71
C TRP A 21 1.79 14.25 10.15
N ALA A 22 1.14 13.21 10.62
CA ALA A 22 1.28 12.69 11.97
C ALA A 22 2.74 12.52 12.43
N MET A 23 3.60 11.96 11.55
CA MET A 23 5.01 11.71 11.85
C MET A 23 5.86 12.99 11.95
N TRP A 24 5.40 14.11 11.39
CA TRP A 24 6.10 15.42 11.43
C TRP A 24 5.47 16.41 12.42
N SER A 25 4.43 15.98 13.14
CA SER A 25 3.80 16.81 14.17
C SER A 25 4.77 17.09 15.30
N LYS A 26 4.90 18.36 15.69
CA LYS A 26 5.71 18.79 16.82
C LYS A 26 5.09 18.29 18.14
N TRP A 27 5.90 18.18 19.19
CA TRP A 27 5.43 17.77 20.52
C TRP A 27 4.27 18.64 21.01
N SER A 28 4.38 19.98 20.90
CA SER A 28 3.31 20.90 21.26
C SER A 28 1.98 20.64 20.53
N GLN A 29 2.02 20.26 19.24
CA GLN A 29 0.81 19.94 18.47
C GLN A 29 0.16 18.63 18.96
N ARG A 30 0.96 17.66 19.40
CA ARG A 30 0.47 16.40 19.97
C ARG A 30 -0.15 16.61 21.35
N ASP A 31 0.46 17.46 22.16
CA ASP A 31 -0.07 17.85 23.47
C ASP A 31 -1.41 18.59 23.34
N ASP A 32 -1.51 19.54 22.43
CA ASP A 32 -2.77 20.23 22.10
C ASP A 32 -3.88 19.25 21.71
N ILE A 33 -3.57 18.25 20.90
CA ILE A 33 -4.52 17.21 20.48
C ILE A 33 -5.00 16.42 21.69
N SER A 34 -4.11 15.98 22.54
CA SER A 34 -4.43 15.17 23.73
C SER A 34 -5.29 15.94 24.73
N ILE A 35 -5.06 17.25 24.87
CA ILE A 35 -5.85 18.13 25.75
C ILE A 35 -7.26 18.36 25.16
N VAL A 36 -7.36 18.60 23.84
CA VAL A 36 -8.63 18.95 23.19
C VAL A 36 -9.52 17.72 22.98
N PHE A 37 -8.92 16.53 22.81
CA PHE A 37 -9.63 15.28 22.49
C PHE A 37 -9.22 14.10 23.41
N PRO A 38 -9.41 14.20 24.73
CA PRO A 38 -9.07 13.13 25.65
C PRO A 38 -9.88 11.84 25.38
N GLU A 39 -11.02 11.95 24.71
CA GLU A 39 -11.88 10.84 24.31
C GLU A 39 -11.38 10.07 23.06
N CYS A 40 -10.32 10.55 22.38
CA CYS A 40 -9.80 9.92 21.17
C CYS A 40 -8.56 9.09 21.47
N GLU A 41 -8.56 7.82 21.00
CA GLU A 41 -7.42 6.93 21.12
C GLU A 41 -6.43 7.12 19.96
N LYS A 42 -5.17 6.71 20.16
CA LYS A 42 -4.10 6.67 19.14
C LYS A 42 -3.92 7.99 18.36
N THR A 43 -4.10 9.11 19.05
CA THR A 43 -4.04 10.47 18.48
C THR A 43 -2.75 10.75 17.72
N TRP A 44 -1.64 10.13 18.11
CA TRP A 44 -0.33 10.26 17.49
C TRP A 44 -0.20 9.68 16.06
N GLN A 45 -1.18 8.88 15.61
CA GLN A 45 -1.22 8.30 14.26
C GLN A 45 -2.04 9.12 13.27
N ILE A 46 -2.72 10.17 13.74
CA ILE A 46 -3.66 10.94 12.93
C ILE A 46 -3.00 12.24 12.46
N ASP A 47 -3.16 12.55 11.17
CA ASP A 47 -2.67 13.80 10.59
C ASP A 47 -3.34 15.02 11.25
N TYR A 48 -2.57 16.09 11.45
CA TYR A 48 -3.03 17.28 12.17
C TYR A 48 -4.29 17.91 11.56
N VAL A 49 -4.44 17.85 10.23
CA VAL A 49 -5.61 18.35 9.52
C VAL A 49 -6.91 17.66 9.98
N ALA A 50 -6.88 16.38 10.32
CA ALA A 50 -8.04 15.61 10.75
C ALA A 50 -8.65 16.15 12.06
N TRP A 51 -7.85 16.74 12.92
CA TRP A 51 -8.31 17.30 14.19
C TRP A 51 -9.20 18.51 14.02
N TRP A 52 -9.06 19.25 12.93
CA TRP A 52 -9.97 20.33 12.59
C TRP A 52 -11.36 19.79 12.27
N PHE A 53 -11.45 18.66 11.58
CA PHE A 53 -12.71 17.96 11.33
C PHE A 53 -13.35 17.52 12.65
N VAL A 54 -12.59 16.85 13.52
CA VAL A 54 -13.07 16.35 14.81
C VAL A 54 -13.52 17.51 15.72
N LYS A 55 -12.71 18.57 15.83
CA LYS A 55 -13.06 19.79 16.60
C LYS A 55 -14.36 20.42 16.11
N THR A 56 -14.51 20.51 14.80
CA THR A 56 -15.71 21.08 14.19
C THR A 56 -16.90 20.17 14.39
N ALA A 57 -16.78 18.87 14.24
CA ALA A 57 -17.85 17.90 14.50
C ALA A 57 -18.37 17.99 15.94
N LYS A 58 -17.46 18.08 16.91
CA LYS A 58 -17.81 18.32 18.34
C LYS A 58 -18.57 19.65 18.51
N PHE A 59 -18.15 20.70 17.81
CA PHE A 59 -18.75 22.03 17.89
C PHE A 59 -20.15 22.10 17.29
N ILE A 60 -20.39 21.50 16.11
CA ILE A 60 -21.65 21.59 15.36
C ILE A 60 -22.72 20.58 15.80
N ARG A 61 -22.39 19.70 16.74
CA ARG A 61 -23.34 18.67 17.23
C ARG A 61 -24.68 19.31 17.63
N LYS A 62 -25.79 18.77 17.14
CA LYS A 62 -27.16 19.25 17.36
C LYS A 62 -27.41 20.69 16.85
N THR A 63 -26.73 21.12 15.82
CA THR A 63 -26.95 22.41 15.16
C THR A 63 -27.26 22.20 13.68
N ASN A 64 -27.71 23.28 13.00
CA ASN A 64 -27.90 23.28 11.55
C ASN A 64 -26.65 23.76 10.77
N ILE A 65 -25.52 23.93 11.44
CA ILE A 65 -24.29 24.41 10.84
C ILE A 65 -23.74 23.35 9.89
N ARG A 66 -23.33 23.75 8.70
CA ARG A 66 -22.68 22.89 7.70
C ARG A 66 -21.21 23.25 7.57
N CYS A 67 -20.36 22.25 7.39
CA CYS A 67 -18.92 22.43 7.39
C CYS A 67 -18.27 21.88 6.14
N ALA A 68 -17.29 22.61 5.59
CA ALA A 68 -16.49 22.16 4.45
C ALA A 68 -15.01 22.46 4.68
N PHE A 69 -14.19 21.43 4.61
CA PHE A 69 -12.74 21.60 4.68
C PHE A 69 -12.04 20.98 3.47
N VAL A 70 -10.97 21.66 3.06
CA VAL A 70 -9.94 21.07 2.20
C VAL A 70 -9.01 20.26 3.08
N SER A 71 -8.64 19.08 2.63
CA SER A 71 -7.68 18.20 3.32
C SER A 71 -6.76 17.52 2.32
N THR A 72 -5.66 16.97 2.80
CA THR A 72 -4.92 15.96 2.06
C THR A 72 -5.80 14.71 1.88
N ASN A 73 -5.61 14.00 0.79
CA ASN A 73 -6.37 12.77 0.52
C ASN A 73 -6.08 11.63 1.53
N SER A 74 -5.01 11.74 2.32
CA SER A 74 -4.68 10.80 3.41
C SER A 74 -5.81 10.64 4.42
N LEU A 75 -6.61 11.71 4.67
CA LEU A 75 -7.77 11.68 5.55
C LEU A 75 -8.78 10.58 5.18
N CYS A 76 -8.89 10.27 3.90
CA CYS A 76 -9.86 9.32 3.34
C CYS A 76 -9.21 7.98 2.96
N GLN A 77 -8.04 7.67 3.52
CA GLN A 77 -7.25 6.51 3.16
C GLN A 77 -6.67 5.81 4.40
N TRP A 78 -6.37 4.50 4.25
CA TRP A 78 -5.64 3.70 5.21
C TRP A 78 -6.19 3.79 6.65
N GLN A 79 -5.31 3.77 7.67
CA GLN A 79 -5.69 3.81 9.09
C GLN A 79 -6.36 5.13 9.49
N GLN A 80 -6.15 6.22 8.74
CA GLN A 80 -6.77 7.51 9.03
C GLN A 80 -8.30 7.40 9.07
N VAL A 81 -8.87 6.65 8.11
CA VAL A 81 -10.32 6.45 8.03
C VAL A 81 -10.88 5.83 9.31
N ASP A 82 -10.26 4.76 9.83
CA ASP A 82 -10.73 4.09 11.05
C ASP A 82 -10.61 4.99 12.29
N LEU A 83 -9.51 5.72 12.40
CA LEU A 83 -9.22 6.58 13.55
C LEU A 83 -10.07 7.86 13.57
N VAL A 84 -10.32 8.47 12.41
CA VAL A 84 -11.15 9.70 12.30
C VAL A 84 -12.63 9.39 12.40
N ARG A 85 -13.05 8.21 11.90
CA ARG A 85 -14.45 7.78 11.90
C ARG A 85 -15.08 7.78 13.28
N ASN A 86 -14.40 7.16 14.26
CA ASN A 86 -14.98 7.00 15.58
C ASN A 86 -15.41 8.34 16.18
N PRO A 87 -14.55 9.38 16.26
CA PRO A 87 -14.99 10.68 16.69
C PRO A 87 -16.05 11.32 15.76
N MET A 88 -15.91 11.25 14.45
CA MET A 88 -16.81 11.93 13.54
C MET A 88 -18.23 11.33 13.53
N PHE A 89 -18.34 10.02 13.35
CA PHE A 89 -19.64 9.37 13.16
C PHE A 89 -20.25 8.83 14.47
N ASN A 90 -19.44 8.25 15.35
CA ASN A 90 -19.97 7.58 16.54
C ASN A 90 -20.07 8.53 17.73
N LEU A 91 -19.08 9.42 17.95
CA LEU A 91 -19.10 10.35 19.10
C LEU A 91 -19.89 11.62 18.81
N PHE A 92 -19.76 12.18 17.62
CA PHE A 92 -20.33 13.50 17.28
C PHE A 92 -21.46 13.42 16.24
N ASP A 93 -21.89 12.25 15.83
CA ASP A 93 -23.08 12.01 15.00
C ASP A 93 -23.09 12.82 13.70
N THR A 94 -21.97 12.91 12.99
CA THR A 94 -21.89 13.61 11.72
C THR A 94 -22.16 12.68 10.53
N LYS A 95 -22.43 13.27 9.37
CA LYS A 95 -22.49 12.60 8.08
C LYS A 95 -21.83 13.44 7.01
N ILE A 96 -21.41 12.82 5.92
CA ILE A 96 -20.88 13.54 4.74
C ILE A 96 -22.04 13.88 3.81
N ASP A 97 -22.16 15.15 3.46
CA ASP A 97 -23.21 15.68 2.57
C ASP A 97 -22.74 15.75 1.13
N PHE A 98 -21.50 16.26 0.89
CA PHE A 98 -20.84 16.07 -0.38
C PHE A 98 -19.33 15.90 -0.23
N ALA A 99 -18.73 15.32 -1.25
CA ALA A 99 -17.28 15.19 -1.34
C ALA A 99 -16.77 15.49 -2.75
N HIS A 100 -15.66 16.21 -2.84
CA HIS A 100 -14.85 16.25 -4.05
C HIS A 100 -13.70 15.26 -3.89
N ARG A 101 -13.67 14.25 -4.78
CA ARG A 101 -12.62 13.24 -4.78
C ARG A 101 -11.26 13.85 -5.10
N THR A 102 -10.22 13.09 -4.93
CA THR A 102 -8.83 13.53 -5.05
C THR A 102 -8.59 14.37 -6.31
N PHE A 103 -8.12 15.57 -6.13
CA PHE A 103 -7.64 16.47 -7.17
C PHE A 103 -6.23 16.95 -6.82
N GLN A 104 -5.48 17.28 -7.84
CA GLN A 104 -4.13 17.82 -7.67
C GLN A 104 -4.20 19.34 -7.51
N ARG A 105 -3.57 19.85 -6.48
CA ARG A 105 -3.38 21.28 -6.27
C ARG A 105 -1.91 21.62 -6.46
N ASP A 106 -1.63 22.51 -7.38
CA ASP A 106 -0.30 23.09 -7.56
C ASP A 106 -0.07 24.20 -6.53
N SER A 107 1.08 24.16 -5.88
CA SER A 107 1.53 25.24 -5.03
C SER A 107 2.07 26.38 -5.90
N GLU A 108 1.66 27.61 -5.61
CA GLU A 108 2.21 28.82 -6.23
C GLU A 108 3.63 29.13 -5.73
N ALA A 109 4.15 28.40 -4.74
CA ALA A 109 5.48 28.56 -4.21
C ALA A 109 6.55 28.07 -5.20
N ASN A 110 7.75 28.66 -5.13
CA ASN A 110 8.90 28.34 -6.00
C ASN A 110 9.35 26.87 -5.99
N LEU A 111 8.95 26.10 -4.96
CA LEU A 111 9.03 24.64 -4.91
C LEU A 111 7.62 24.09 -5.15
N LYS A 112 7.32 23.65 -6.37
CA LYS A 112 6.05 23.03 -6.76
C LYS A 112 5.83 21.72 -5.98
N ALA A 113 5.24 21.80 -4.80
CA ALA A 113 4.77 20.64 -4.09
C ALA A 113 3.36 20.29 -4.62
N HIS A 114 3.27 19.25 -5.43
CA HIS A 114 1.99 18.69 -5.87
C HIS A 114 1.33 17.97 -4.68
N VAL A 115 0.28 18.56 -4.14
CA VAL A 115 -0.49 17.96 -3.04
C VAL A 115 -1.81 17.45 -3.58
N HIS A 116 -2.08 16.17 -3.33
CA HIS A 116 -3.38 15.57 -3.62
C HIS A 116 -4.37 15.91 -2.51
N CYS A 117 -5.39 16.68 -2.86
CA CYS A 117 -6.40 17.19 -1.93
C CYS A 117 -7.77 16.54 -2.16
N VAL A 118 -8.58 16.59 -1.12
CA VAL A 118 -10.02 16.30 -1.14
C VAL A 118 -10.78 17.46 -0.52
N ILE A 119 -12.05 17.63 -0.87
CA ILE A 119 -12.95 18.51 -0.15
C ILE A 119 -14.05 17.64 0.45
N VAL A 120 -14.26 17.76 1.75
CA VAL A 120 -15.31 17.02 2.45
C VAL A 120 -16.22 18.01 3.14
N TRP A 121 -17.50 17.95 2.78
CA TRP A 121 -18.56 18.71 3.39
C TRP A 121 -19.38 17.79 4.28
N PHE A 122 -19.55 18.16 5.52
CA PHE A 122 -20.23 17.37 6.53
C PHE A 122 -21.14 18.22 7.41
N SER A 123 -22.13 17.57 8.00
CA SER A 123 -23.08 18.18 8.91
C SER A 123 -23.49 17.18 10.01
N TRP A 124 -24.29 17.64 10.97
CA TRP A 124 -24.92 16.74 11.93
C TRP A 124 -25.91 15.81 11.22
N LYS A 125 -26.01 14.54 11.66
CA LYS A 125 -26.70 13.45 10.94
C LYS A 125 -28.17 13.71 10.59
N ASP A 126 -28.88 14.48 11.43
CA ASP A 126 -30.33 14.70 11.26
C ASP A 126 -30.67 15.79 10.24
N ILE A 127 -29.67 16.53 9.73
CA ILE A 127 -29.90 17.50 8.65
C ILE A 127 -30.20 16.77 7.34
N LYS A 128 -31.36 17.01 6.74
CA LYS A 128 -31.70 16.45 5.43
C LYS A 128 -30.96 17.18 4.32
N THR A 129 -30.13 16.45 3.58
CA THR A 129 -29.37 16.98 2.44
C THR A 129 -29.32 15.94 1.34
N GLU A 130 -29.31 16.40 0.10
CA GLU A 130 -28.95 15.56 -1.04
C GLU A 130 -27.44 15.29 -1.01
N LYS A 131 -27.04 14.02 -1.17
CA LYS A 131 -25.62 13.64 -1.15
C LYS A 131 -25.07 13.60 -2.56
N VAL A 132 -23.87 14.17 -2.74
CA VAL A 132 -23.23 14.30 -4.05
C VAL A 132 -21.74 14.02 -3.97
N ILE A 133 -21.24 13.22 -4.90
CA ILE A 133 -19.81 13.02 -5.12
C ILE A 133 -19.40 13.72 -6.41
N PHE A 134 -18.36 14.54 -6.31
CA PHE A 134 -17.69 15.15 -7.45
C PHE A 134 -16.41 14.38 -7.75
N ASP A 135 -16.24 13.99 -9.00
CA ASP A 135 -15.05 13.37 -9.53
C ASP A 135 -14.61 14.16 -10.75
N TRP A 136 -13.71 15.12 -10.57
CA TRP A 136 -13.42 16.21 -11.50
C TRP A 136 -14.73 16.96 -11.84
N ASP A 137 -15.09 17.06 -13.11
CA ASP A 137 -16.31 17.74 -13.56
C ASP A 137 -17.57 16.85 -13.46
N LYS A 138 -17.39 15.56 -13.14
CA LYS A 138 -18.51 14.63 -13.02
C LYS A 138 -19.18 14.76 -11.66
N LYS A 139 -20.44 15.14 -11.67
CA LYS A 139 -21.33 15.19 -10.50
C LYS A 139 -22.20 13.92 -10.45
N THR A 140 -22.17 13.19 -9.36
CA THR A 140 -22.97 11.98 -9.15
C THR A 140 -23.80 12.10 -7.86
N LYS A 141 -25.12 12.00 -7.97
CA LYS A 141 -26.00 11.87 -6.80
C LYS A 141 -25.89 10.46 -6.24
N VAL A 142 -25.84 10.35 -4.93
CA VAL A 142 -25.61 9.10 -4.22
C VAL A 142 -26.47 9.01 -2.96
N ASP A 143 -26.74 7.77 -2.51
CA ASP A 143 -27.53 7.54 -1.30
C ASP A 143 -26.68 7.69 -0.04
N ASN A 144 -25.41 7.33 -0.11
CA ASN A 144 -24.47 7.47 0.99
C ASN A 144 -23.08 7.92 0.54
N ILE A 145 -22.35 8.59 1.43
CA ILE A 145 -20.93 8.89 1.24
C ILE A 145 -20.20 8.44 2.51
N ASN A 146 -19.37 7.42 2.37
CA ASN A 146 -18.49 6.97 3.44
C ASN A 146 -17.16 7.74 3.46
N TRP A 147 -16.31 7.50 4.47
CA TRP A 147 -15.01 8.18 4.59
C TRP A 147 -13.98 7.80 3.52
N TYR A 148 -14.21 6.75 2.72
CA TYR A 148 -13.43 6.48 1.50
C TYR A 148 -13.93 7.28 0.29
N LEU A 149 -14.88 8.18 0.48
CA LEU A 149 -15.56 8.99 -0.53
C LEU A 149 -16.19 8.14 -1.64
N SER A 150 -16.79 7.03 -1.26
CA SER A 150 -17.51 6.12 -2.16
C SER A 150 -19.00 6.05 -1.80
N ASN A 151 -19.84 5.75 -2.81
CA ASN A 151 -21.25 5.45 -2.61
C ASN A 151 -21.42 4.03 -2.11
N SER A 152 -21.14 3.81 -0.83
CA SER A 152 -21.32 2.51 -0.19
C SER A 152 -21.62 2.71 1.30
N GLN A 153 -21.94 1.61 1.99
CA GLN A 153 -22.16 1.62 3.43
C GLN A 153 -20.91 2.14 4.17
N ASN A 154 -21.13 2.63 5.39
CA ASN A 154 -20.05 3.10 6.25
C ASN A 154 -19.25 1.89 6.82
N ILE A 155 -18.52 1.21 5.96
CA ILE A 155 -17.60 0.12 6.32
C ILE A 155 -16.23 0.71 6.64
N PHE A 156 -15.60 0.18 7.67
CA PHE A 156 -14.33 0.66 8.18
C PHE A 156 -13.37 -0.51 8.37
N ILE A 157 -12.15 -0.32 7.95
CA ILE A 157 -11.15 -1.36 7.93
C ILE A 157 -10.04 -0.98 8.90
N SER A 158 -9.99 -1.67 10.04
CA SER A 158 -8.91 -1.53 11.01
C SER A 158 -7.69 -2.34 10.58
N SER A 159 -6.51 -1.86 10.94
CA SER A 159 -5.27 -2.61 10.75
C SER A 159 -5.28 -3.92 11.54
N ARG A 160 -4.98 -5.03 10.87
CA ARG A 160 -4.94 -6.38 11.46
C ARG A 160 -3.62 -7.08 11.17
N ASN A 161 -3.05 -7.72 12.18
CA ASN A 161 -1.88 -8.56 12.01
C ASN A 161 -2.23 -9.95 11.44
N ASN A 162 -3.43 -10.44 11.74
CA ASN A 162 -3.91 -11.75 11.29
C ASN A 162 -5.00 -11.58 10.22
N GLN A 163 -5.06 -12.50 9.28
CA GLN A 163 -6.05 -12.53 8.22
C GLN A 163 -7.45 -12.89 8.76
N ILE A 164 -8.49 -12.31 8.14
CA ILE A 164 -9.89 -12.68 8.42
C ILE A 164 -10.30 -13.99 7.74
N SER A 165 -9.55 -14.40 6.71
CA SER A 165 -9.75 -15.62 5.94
C SER A 165 -8.53 -16.52 6.08
N ASN A 166 -8.70 -17.82 5.87
CA ASN A 166 -7.57 -18.77 5.88
C ASN A 166 -6.66 -18.55 4.65
N MET A 167 -5.77 -17.57 4.77
CA MET A 167 -4.76 -17.17 3.78
C MET A 167 -3.35 -17.46 4.31
N PRO A 168 -2.39 -17.84 3.46
CA PRO A 168 -0.98 -17.80 3.85
C PRO A 168 -0.59 -16.40 4.32
N LEU A 169 0.39 -16.34 5.22
CA LEU A 169 0.88 -15.04 5.70
C LEU A 169 1.56 -14.26 4.56
N MET A 170 1.36 -12.94 4.56
CA MET A 170 2.07 -12.03 3.67
C MET A 170 3.09 -11.23 4.46
N HIS A 171 4.34 -11.32 4.06
CA HIS A 171 5.47 -10.68 4.75
C HIS A 171 6.30 -9.78 3.84
N MET A 172 7.08 -8.88 4.46
CA MET A 172 8.27 -8.30 3.86
C MET A 172 9.48 -8.90 4.60
N TRP A 173 10.41 -9.52 3.87
CA TRP A 173 11.31 -10.50 4.47
C TRP A 173 12.72 -10.05 4.79
N VAL A 174 13.39 -9.33 3.96
CA VAL A 174 14.82 -9.06 4.12
C VAL A 174 15.09 -7.58 4.33
N MET A 175 15.99 -7.27 5.24
CA MET A 175 16.57 -5.96 5.41
C MET A 175 18.09 -6.08 5.32
N ALA A 176 18.70 -5.57 4.25
CA ALA A 176 20.12 -5.71 4.01
C ALA A 176 20.97 -4.88 4.97
N ARG A 177 20.72 -3.57 5.09
CA ARG A 177 21.57 -2.60 5.80
C ARG A 177 23.05 -2.77 5.46
N ASP A 178 23.35 -2.86 4.17
CA ASP A 178 24.67 -3.14 3.61
C ASP A 178 25.19 -2.02 2.70
N TRP A 179 24.41 -0.95 2.49
CA TRP A 179 24.74 0.17 1.59
C TRP A 179 25.20 -0.27 0.20
N TRP A 180 24.54 -1.31 -0.33
CA TRP A 180 24.82 -1.92 -1.64
C TRP A 180 26.17 -2.64 -1.76
N ASN A 181 26.90 -2.83 -0.67
CA ASN A 181 28.21 -3.48 -0.73
C ASN A 181 28.13 -4.99 -0.96
N LEU A 182 27.04 -5.66 -0.51
CA LEU A 182 26.82 -7.10 -0.76
C LEU A 182 25.93 -7.36 -1.98
N ILE A 183 25.53 -6.32 -2.69
CA ILE A 183 24.67 -6.41 -3.87
C ILE A 183 25.51 -6.14 -5.11
N LEU A 184 25.22 -6.89 -6.18
CA LEU A 184 25.96 -6.85 -7.45
C LEU A 184 25.01 -6.49 -8.60
N SER A 185 25.45 -5.65 -9.53
CA SER A 185 24.83 -5.53 -10.84
C SER A 185 25.10 -6.79 -11.67
N GLU A 186 24.47 -6.89 -12.86
CA GLU A 186 24.75 -7.99 -13.81
C GLU A 186 26.23 -7.98 -14.22
N GLU A 187 26.79 -6.79 -14.53
CA GLU A 187 28.16 -6.61 -14.95
C GLU A 187 29.15 -6.99 -13.84
N GLU A 188 28.91 -6.48 -12.61
CA GLU A 188 29.72 -6.83 -11.43
C GLU A 188 29.67 -8.33 -11.13
N TYR A 189 28.50 -8.97 -11.28
CA TYR A 189 28.37 -10.41 -11.12
C TYR A 189 29.20 -11.18 -12.13
N GLN A 190 29.13 -10.81 -13.42
CA GLN A 190 29.87 -11.47 -14.49
C GLN A 190 31.39 -11.30 -14.32
N GLU A 191 31.85 -10.15 -13.85
CA GLU A 191 33.26 -9.90 -13.54
C GLU A 191 33.69 -10.73 -12.31
N TYR A 192 32.88 -10.68 -11.24
CA TYR A 192 33.20 -11.36 -9.99
C TYR A 192 33.36 -12.86 -10.17
N ILE A 193 32.44 -13.54 -10.87
CA ILE A 193 32.53 -15.00 -11.07
C ILE A 193 33.69 -15.42 -11.95
N LYS A 194 34.27 -14.51 -12.77
CA LYS A 194 35.49 -14.78 -13.54
C LYS A 194 36.74 -14.72 -12.64
N LEU A 195 36.75 -13.81 -11.68
CA LEU A 195 37.90 -13.61 -10.77
C LEU A 195 37.87 -14.60 -9.59
N GLU A 196 36.72 -14.87 -9.03
CA GLU A 196 36.51 -15.68 -7.84
C GLU A 196 35.36 -16.72 -8.03
N PRO A 197 35.47 -17.69 -8.97
CA PRO A 197 34.36 -18.57 -9.37
C PRO A 197 33.85 -19.47 -8.26
N GLN A 198 34.68 -19.77 -7.24
CA GLN A 198 34.30 -20.60 -6.09
C GLN A 198 33.15 -19.99 -5.25
N TRP A 199 32.90 -18.70 -5.35
CA TRP A 199 31.87 -18.01 -4.60
C TRP A 199 30.51 -17.97 -5.32
N LYS A 200 30.44 -18.45 -6.57
CA LYS A 200 29.19 -18.49 -7.34
C LYS A 200 28.02 -19.13 -6.57
N GLN A 201 28.30 -20.16 -5.77
CA GLN A 201 27.30 -20.88 -4.96
C GLN A 201 26.66 -20.00 -3.85
N PHE A 202 27.33 -18.93 -3.44
CA PHE A 202 26.82 -17.97 -2.43
C PHE A 202 26.22 -16.71 -3.05
N ILE A 203 26.16 -16.62 -4.37
CA ILE A 203 25.58 -15.50 -5.08
C ILE A 203 24.19 -15.91 -5.57
N HIS A 204 23.17 -15.23 -5.07
CA HIS A 204 21.79 -15.47 -5.38
C HIS A 204 21.19 -14.32 -6.19
N LYS A 205 20.15 -14.62 -6.98
CA LYS A 205 19.37 -13.58 -7.64
C LYS A 205 18.70 -12.71 -6.57
N TYR A 206 18.80 -11.38 -6.75
CA TYR A 206 18.30 -10.41 -5.82
C TYR A 206 17.23 -9.56 -6.47
N MET A 207 16.07 -9.38 -5.81
CA MET A 207 14.95 -8.64 -6.37
C MET A 207 14.34 -7.67 -5.37
N MET A 208 14.23 -6.41 -5.79
CA MET A 208 13.34 -5.42 -5.24
C MET A 208 12.15 -5.23 -6.19
N TRP A 209 11.21 -4.36 -5.83
CA TRP A 209 10.06 -4.07 -6.69
C TRP A 209 10.47 -3.62 -8.11
N LYS A 210 11.54 -2.81 -8.24
CA LYS A 210 12.02 -2.28 -9.51
C LYS A 210 12.58 -3.38 -10.41
N GLU A 211 13.42 -4.24 -9.87
CA GLU A 211 14.00 -5.39 -10.58
C GLU A 211 12.91 -6.35 -11.01
N PHE A 212 11.93 -6.61 -10.13
CA PHE A 212 10.81 -7.50 -10.41
C PHE A 212 9.91 -7.02 -11.55
N ILE A 213 9.49 -5.74 -11.54
CA ILE A 213 8.57 -5.24 -12.57
C ILE A 213 9.25 -4.91 -13.90
N ASN A 214 10.56 -4.58 -13.90
CA ASN A 214 11.30 -4.19 -15.12
C ASN A 214 12.21 -5.31 -15.64
N ASN A 215 12.14 -6.51 -15.08
CA ASN A 215 12.97 -7.66 -15.45
C ASN A 215 14.49 -7.35 -15.43
N ILE A 216 14.95 -6.63 -14.41
CA ILE A 216 16.36 -6.26 -14.25
C ILE A 216 17.08 -7.35 -13.46
N ASN A 217 18.17 -7.86 -13.97
CA ASN A 217 19.02 -8.79 -13.25
C ASN A 217 19.86 -8.06 -12.21
N ARG A 218 19.83 -8.59 -11.00
CA ARG A 218 20.65 -8.15 -9.88
C ARG A 218 20.92 -9.35 -8.98
N TYR A 219 22.05 -9.33 -8.29
CA TYR A 219 22.50 -10.43 -7.45
C TYR A 219 22.94 -9.94 -6.09
N CYS A 220 23.08 -10.84 -5.13
CA CYS A 220 23.65 -10.54 -3.82
C CYS A 220 24.40 -11.72 -3.25
N PHE A 221 25.35 -11.41 -2.36
CA PHE A 221 25.99 -12.42 -1.54
C PHE A 221 25.06 -12.83 -0.38
N ARG A 222 24.77 -14.12 -0.29
CA ARG A 222 24.13 -14.76 0.87
C ARG A 222 25.16 -15.66 1.56
N LEU A 223 25.77 -15.14 2.63
CA LEU A 223 26.94 -15.74 3.27
C LEU A 223 26.62 -16.45 4.61
N VAL A 224 25.35 -16.77 4.87
CA VAL A 224 24.91 -17.41 6.12
C VAL A 224 25.64 -18.73 6.35
N ASP A 225 25.78 -19.52 5.29
CA ASP A 225 26.36 -20.85 5.32
C ASP A 225 27.84 -20.85 4.88
N ALA A 226 28.44 -19.66 4.64
CA ALA A 226 29.81 -19.55 4.17
C ALA A 226 30.81 -19.72 5.31
N ASN A 227 31.88 -20.48 5.04
CA ASN A 227 32.95 -20.67 6.01
C ASN A 227 33.80 -19.40 6.18
N PRO A 228 33.90 -18.82 7.39
CA PRO A 228 34.67 -17.59 7.63
C PRO A 228 36.14 -17.67 7.24
N ILE A 229 36.75 -18.87 7.33
CA ILE A 229 38.14 -19.07 6.94
C ILE A 229 38.31 -18.98 5.42
N GLU A 230 37.35 -19.52 4.67
CA GLU A 230 37.33 -19.42 3.21
C GLU A 230 37.07 -18.00 2.75
N MET A 231 36.17 -17.27 3.40
CA MET A 231 35.92 -15.85 3.10
C MET A 231 37.20 -15.00 3.17
N LYS A 232 38.06 -15.25 4.16
CA LYS A 232 39.32 -14.53 4.33
C LYS A 232 40.31 -14.71 3.16
N LYS A 233 40.16 -15.78 2.38
CA LYS A 233 41.00 -16.05 1.20
C LYS A 233 40.57 -15.26 -0.04
N CYS A 234 39.46 -14.52 0.03
CA CYS A 234 38.85 -13.76 -1.06
C CYS A 234 38.99 -12.25 -0.86
N PRO A 235 40.01 -11.58 -1.40
CA PRO A 235 40.26 -10.18 -1.18
C PRO A 235 39.13 -9.28 -1.61
N LEU A 236 38.45 -9.59 -2.73
CA LEU A 236 37.34 -8.79 -3.23
C LEU A 236 36.13 -8.88 -2.31
N LEU A 237 35.80 -10.06 -1.81
CA LEU A 237 34.71 -10.27 -0.85
C LEU A 237 35.00 -9.55 0.47
N ILE A 238 36.21 -9.70 1.01
CA ILE A 238 36.63 -9.06 2.26
C ILE A 238 36.54 -7.55 2.16
N LYS A 239 36.95 -6.95 1.04
CA LYS A 239 36.82 -5.51 0.81
C LYS A 239 35.36 -5.04 0.91
N ARG A 240 34.42 -5.80 0.34
CA ARG A 240 32.99 -5.50 0.41
C ARG A 240 32.45 -5.64 1.83
N ILE A 241 32.82 -6.72 2.54
CA ILE A 241 32.41 -6.97 3.92
C ILE A 241 32.92 -5.85 4.86
N GLU A 242 34.18 -5.42 4.68
CA GLU A 242 34.73 -4.34 5.50
C GLU A 242 34.04 -3.00 5.22
N ALA A 243 33.65 -2.71 3.97
CA ALA A 243 32.85 -1.54 3.65
C ALA A 243 31.50 -1.56 4.38
N VAL A 244 30.80 -2.72 4.42
CA VAL A 244 29.56 -2.87 5.23
C VAL A 244 29.80 -2.57 6.71
N ARG A 245 30.92 -3.08 7.25
CA ARG A 245 31.27 -2.89 8.66
C ARG A 245 31.43 -1.41 8.98
N GLN A 246 32.18 -0.69 8.15
CA GLN A 246 32.42 0.74 8.35
C GLN A 246 31.13 1.55 8.28
N GLU A 247 30.27 1.29 7.30
CA GLU A 247 28.97 1.96 7.18
C GLU A 247 28.07 1.71 8.39
N ARG A 248 28.05 0.46 8.91
CA ARG A 248 27.30 0.11 10.12
C ARG A 248 27.82 0.82 11.36
N LEU A 249 29.13 0.92 11.54
CA LEU A 249 29.76 1.63 12.64
C LEU A 249 29.46 3.14 12.60
N ASN A 250 29.39 3.73 11.40
CA ASN A 250 29.09 5.15 11.20
C ASN A 250 27.60 5.50 11.33
N SER A 251 26.72 4.50 11.48
CA SER A 251 25.28 4.73 11.60
C SER A 251 24.94 5.43 12.91
N PRO A 252 24.00 6.41 12.92
CA PRO A 252 23.52 7.02 14.16
C PRO A 252 22.68 6.07 15.03
N ALA A 253 22.20 4.96 14.47
CA ALA A 253 21.35 4.01 15.15
C ALA A 253 22.17 2.91 15.86
N LYS A 254 22.16 2.86 17.18
CA LYS A 254 22.89 1.85 17.99
C LYS A 254 22.61 0.41 17.56
N GLU A 255 21.37 0.10 17.20
CA GLU A 255 21.01 -1.25 16.70
C GLU A 255 21.69 -1.60 15.37
N THR A 256 21.96 -0.61 14.53
CA THR A 256 22.73 -0.82 13.29
C THR A 256 24.21 -0.98 13.59
N GLN A 257 24.76 -0.23 14.56
CA GLN A 257 26.15 -0.37 14.98
C GLN A 257 26.47 -1.79 15.50
N LYS A 258 25.55 -2.42 16.24
CA LYS A 258 25.70 -3.80 16.72
C LYS A 258 25.88 -4.81 15.56
N LEU A 259 25.24 -4.57 14.43
CA LEU A 259 25.35 -5.43 13.25
C LEU A 259 26.74 -5.37 12.58
N ALA A 260 27.62 -4.46 12.99
CA ALA A 260 29.01 -4.41 12.51
C ALA A 260 29.86 -5.61 13.00
N GLU A 261 29.38 -6.36 13.99
CA GLU A 261 30.02 -7.61 14.44
C GLU A 261 29.87 -8.75 13.42
N THR A 262 28.79 -8.71 12.62
CA THR A 262 28.49 -9.69 11.57
C THR A 262 28.29 -9.02 10.21
N PRO A 263 29.29 -8.30 9.66
CA PRO A 263 29.13 -7.46 8.49
C PRO A 263 28.87 -8.23 7.18
N TYR A 264 29.13 -9.52 7.17
CA TYR A 264 28.87 -10.44 6.05
C TYR A 264 27.42 -10.94 5.99
N LEU A 265 26.59 -10.66 7.03
CA LEU A 265 25.19 -11.01 7.05
C LEU A 265 24.30 -9.80 6.79
N PHE A 266 23.17 -10.02 6.13
CA PHE A 266 22.10 -9.02 6.10
C PHE A 266 21.51 -8.80 7.50
N ALA A 267 21.01 -7.61 7.77
CA ALA A 267 20.47 -7.25 9.09
C ALA A 267 19.26 -8.12 9.50
N GLN A 268 18.48 -8.56 8.53
CA GLN A 268 17.39 -9.51 8.73
C GLN A 268 17.44 -10.54 7.61
N LEU A 269 17.53 -11.80 8.00
CA LEU A 269 17.57 -12.94 7.12
C LEU A 269 16.32 -13.78 7.37
N ALA A 270 15.35 -13.60 6.51
CA ALA A 270 14.24 -14.52 6.41
C ALA A 270 14.15 -14.92 4.94
N GLN A 271 14.32 -16.20 4.62
CA GLN A 271 14.27 -16.74 3.27
C GLN A 271 13.08 -17.67 3.16
N PRO A 272 12.25 -17.52 2.09
CA PRO A 272 11.17 -18.45 1.81
C PRO A 272 11.67 -19.90 1.74
N THR A 273 10.87 -20.82 2.26
CA THR A 273 11.18 -22.27 2.24
C THR A 273 10.61 -22.95 1.00
N SER A 274 9.69 -22.29 0.30
CA SER A 274 9.05 -22.75 -0.93
C SER A 274 8.98 -21.62 -1.96
N ASN A 275 8.67 -21.97 -3.21
CA ASN A 275 8.33 -20.97 -4.21
C ASN A 275 7.15 -20.11 -3.73
N PHE A 276 7.14 -18.85 -4.08
CA PHE A 276 6.25 -17.84 -3.49
C PHE A 276 5.67 -16.88 -4.54
N ILE A 277 4.59 -16.22 -4.17
CA ILE A 277 4.08 -15.07 -4.91
C ILE A 277 4.79 -13.81 -4.41
N ALA A 278 5.33 -13.03 -5.35
CA ALA A 278 5.85 -11.70 -5.13
C ALA A 278 4.81 -10.64 -5.55
N LEU A 279 4.57 -9.67 -4.67
CA LEU A 279 3.60 -8.59 -4.88
C LEU A 279 4.27 -7.23 -4.59
N PRO A 280 4.34 -6.31 -5.58
CA PRO A 280 4.89 -4.98 -5.36
C PRO A 280 4.09 -4.18 -4.33
N LYS A 281 4.78 -3.60 -3.35
CA LYS A 281 4.17 -2.70 -2.37
C LYS A 281 3.65 -1.42 -3.01
N VAL A 282 4.29 -0.96 -4.08
CA VAL A 282 3.89 0.26 -4.80
C VAL A 282 3.49 -0.12 -6.23
N SER A 283 2.32 0.35 -6.65
CA SER A 283 1.82 0.19 -8.01
C SER A 283 1.26 1.51 -8.54
N SER A 284 1.56 1.80 -9.81
CA SER A 284 1.05 3.01 -10.46
C SER A 284 -0.48 3.05 -10.49
N GLU A 285 -1.06 4.22 -10.28
CA GLU A 285 -2.51 4.43 -10.41
C GLU A 285 -3.05 4.13 -11.81
N LYS A 286 -2.19 4.22 -12.83
CA LYS A 286 -2.52 3.93 -14.23
C LYS A 286 -2.67 2.44 -14.51
N ARG A 287 -2.20 1.56 -13.61
CA ARG A 287 -2.32 0.12 -13.78
C ARG A 287 -3.67 -0.38 -13.26
N ARG A 288 -4.41 -1.04 -14.14
CA ARG A 288 -5.67 -1.69 -13.76
C ARG A 288 -5.45 -2.87 -12.81
N TYR A 289 -4.38 -3.62 -13.02
CA TYR A 289 -4.00 -4.78 -12.21
C TYR A 289 -2.60 -4.60 -11.60
N ILE A 290 -2.42 -5.03 -10.36
CA ILE A 290 -1.09 -5.09 -9.76
C ILE A 290 -0.29 -6.20 -10.46
N PRO A 291 0.92 -5.93 -10.97
CA PRO A 291 1.77 -6.95 -11.56
C PRO A 291 2.35 -7.85 -10.46
N ILE A 292 1.72 -8.99 -10.22
CA ILE A 292 2.20 -10.02 -9.27
C ILE A 292 2.73 -11.23 -10.04
N GLY A 293 3.60 -12.02 -9.45
CA GLY A 293 4.15 -13.20 -10.11
C GLY A 293 4.76 -14.19 -9.14
N PHE A 294 5.09 -15.38 -9.65
CA PHE A 294 5.80 -16.41 -8.90
C PHE A 294 7.31 -16.20 -8.99
N LEU A 295 8.00 -16.40 -7.89
CA LEU A 295 9.44 -16.45 -7.80
C LEU A 295 9.87 -17.73 -7.13
N ASP A 296 11.10 -18.19 -7.48
CA ASP A 296 11.75 -19.33 -6.86
C ASP A 296 12.21 -18.99 -5.44
N LYS A 297 12.20 -19.99 -4.56
CA LYS A 297 12.64 -19.87 -3.17
C LYS A 297 14.09 -19.37 -3.00
N ASP A 298 14.93 -19.57 -4.03
CA ASP A 298 16.34 -19.16 -3.99
C ASP A 298 16.55 -17.68 -4.37
N VAL A 299 15.50 -16.97 -4.77
CA VAL A 299 15.54 -15.52 -5.03
C VAL A 299 15.45 -14.76 -3.71
N ILE A 300 16.46 -13.93 -3.44
CA ILE A 300 16.44 -13.02 -2.28
C ILE A 300 15.59 -11.81 -2.60
N VAL A 301 14.55 -11.61 -1.80
CA VAL A 301 13.61 -10.50 -2.00
C VAL A 301 13.82 -9.43 -0.93
N TRP A 302 13.87 -8.17 -1.34
CA TRP A 302 14.02 -7.04 -0.43
C TRP A 302 13.06 -5.89 -0.79
N ASP A 303 12.98 -4.94 0.07
CA ASP A 303 12.19 -3.69 0.14
C ASP A 303 11.12 -3.49 -0.94
N LYS A 304 9.94 -3.11 -0.51
CA LYS A 304 8.77 -2.82 -1.36
C LYS A 304 8.27 -3.99 -2.20
N LEU A 305 8.65 -5.22 -1.83
CA LEU A 305 8.10 -6.44 -2.41
C LEU A 305 7.58 -7.34 -1.29
N TYR A 306 6.29 -7.62 -1.29
CA TYR A 306 5.68 -8.58 -0.38
C TYR A 306 5.85 -9.99 -0.91
N VAL A 307 5.95 -10.92 0.02
CA VAL A 307 6.09 -12.36 -0.23
C VAL A 307 4.93 -13.10 0.40
N VAL A 308 4.35 -14.05 -0.34
CA VAL A 308 3.36 -14.98 0.16
C VAL A 308 3.83 -16.40 -0.17
N GLU A 309 4.19 -17.18 0.86
CA GLU A 309 4.64 -18.56 0.73
C GLU A 309 3.48 -19.57 0.73
N ASN A 310 3.80 -20.81 0.38
CA ASN A 310 2.85 -21.92 0.40
C ASN A 310 1.58 -21.61 -0.44
N VAL A 311 1.82 -21.02 -1.61
CA VAL A 311 0.77 -20.53 -2.50
C VAL A 311 0.61 -21.43 -3.73
N TRP A 312 -0.64 -21.53 -4.17
CA TRP A 312 -1.06 -22.23 -5.38
C TRP A 312 -1.66 -21.23 -6.37
N LEU A 313 -1.95 -21.66 -7.58
CA LEU A 313 -2.64 -20.86 -8.61
C LEU A 313 -3.91 -20.18 -8.08
N TYR A 314 -4.61 -20.83 -7.14
CA TYR A 314 -5.79 -20.27 -6.47
C TYR A 314 -5.53 -18.95 -5.73
N HIS A 315 -4.36 -18.80 -5.09
CA HIS A 315 -4.00 -17.56 -4.41
C HIS A 315 -3.65 -16.43 -5.38
N PHE A 316 -2.89 -16.79 -6.42
CA PHE A 316 -2.54 -15.88 -7.50
C PHE A 316 -3.78 -15.30 -8.18
N TRP A 317 -4.74 -16.15 -8.47
CA TRP A 317 -6.00 -15.80 -9.09
C TRP A 317 -6.78 -14.70 -8.32
N ILE A 318 -6.98 -14.88 -7.00
CA ILE A 318 -7.67 -13.87 -6.20
C ILE A 318 -6.91 -12.56 -6.21
N LEU A 319 -5.61 -12.59 -5.90
CA LEU A 319 -4.80 -11.39 -5.74
C LEU A 319 -4.67 -10.59 -7.05
N THR A 320 -4.72 -11.25 -8.19
CA THR A 320 -4.65 -10.60 -9.50
C THR A 320 -6.00 -10.12 -10.03
N SER A 321 -7.12 -10.49 -9.39
CA SER A 321 -8.48 -10.15 -9.85
C SER A 321 -8.82 -8.67 -9.63
N ASN A 322 -9.78 -8.17 -10.43
CA ASN A 322 -10.34 -6.83 -10.24
C ASN A 322 -11.08 -6.68 -8.90
N VAL A 323 -11.67 -7.76 -8.35
CA VAL A 323 -12.33 -7.73 -7.03
C VAL A 323 -11.32 -7.33 -5.95
N HIS A 324 -10.14 -7.96 -5.93
CA HIS A 324 -9.08 -7.60 -5.00
C HIS A 324 -8.47 -6.21 -5.31
N ASN A 325 -8.25 -5.91 -6.59
CA ASN A 325 -7.67 -4.64 -7.00
C ASN A 325 -8.61 -3.44 -6.71
N SER A 326 -9.92 -3.57 -6.89
CA SER A 326 -10.90 -2.53 -6.55
C SER A 326 -10.88 -2.22 -5.06
N ARG A 327 -10.85 -3.26 -4.22
CA ARG A 327 -10.73 -3.08 -2.78
C ARG A 327 -9.41 -2.42 -2.41
N MET A 328 -8.29 -2.85 -2.99
CA MET A 328 -6.99 -2.22 -2.79
C MET A 328 -7.03 -0.74 -3.19
N ARG A 329 -7.56 -0.40 -4.35
CA ARG A 329 -7.68 1.00 -4.81
C ARG A 329 -8.49 1.87 -3.85
N THR A 330 -9.48 1.30 -3.18
CA THR A 330 -10.35 2.03 -2.24
C THR A 330 -9.67 2.25 -0.91
N VAL A 331 -9.01 1.24 -0.32
CA VAL A 331 -8.56 1.29 1.07
C VAL A 331 -7.06 1.50 1.25
N ALA A 332 -6.25 1.32 0.20
CA ALA A 332 -4.81 1.50 0.28
C ALA A 332 -4.41 2.97 0.39
N TRP A 333 -3.29 3.21 1.06
CA TRP A 333 -2.68 4.53 1.07
C TRP A 333 -2.11 4.88 -0.31
N ARG A 334 -2.06 6.17 -0.63
CA ARG A 334 -1.43 6.66 -1.85
C ARG A 334 -0.15 7.42 -1.53
N LEU A 335 0.92 7.02 -2.18
CA LEU A 335 2.18 7.76 -2.18
C LEU A 335 2.17 8.67 -3.44
N LYS A 336 1.86 9.95 -3.27
CA LYS A 336 1.46 10.85 -4.37
C LYS A 336 0.19 10.30 -5.03
N SER A 337 0.25 9.88 -6.30
CA SER A 337 -0.85 9.24 -7.01
C SER A 337 -0.83 7.71 -6.91
N ASP A 338 0.34 7.09 -6.71
CA ASP A 338 0.54 5.65 -6.75
C ASP A 338 -0.03 4.95 -5.50
N TYR A 339 -0.56 3.75 -5.69
CA TYR A 339 -1.08 2.93 -4.59
C TYR A 339 0.06 2.31 -3.79
N SER A 340 -0.03 2.44 -2.47
CA SER A 340 0.84 1.75 -1.52
C SER A 340 0.07 0.61 -0.86
N TYR A 341 0.31 -0.61 -1.31
CA TYR A 341 -0.30 -1.81 -0.78
C TYR A 341 0.10 -2.04 0.68
N SER A 342 -0.83 -2.53 1.48
CA SER A 342 -0.59 -2.88 2.88
C SER A 342 -1.11 -4.30 3.17
N ASN A 343 -0.25 -5.14 3.76
CA ASN A 343 -0.67 -6.45 4.22
C ASN A 343 -1.72 -6.32 5.35
N THR A 344 -1.55 -5.40 6.29
CA THR A 344 -2.44 -5.24 7.46
C THR A 344 -3.80 -4.63 7.15
N ILE A 345 -3.92 -3.83 6.08
CA ILE A 345 -5.17 -3.17 5.68
C ILE A 345 -5.83 -3.89 4.50
N VAL A 346 -5.06 -4.19 3.45
CA VAL A 346 -5.61 -4.77 2.22
C VAL A 346 -5.71 -6.28 2.33
N TYR A 347 -4.58 -6.96 2.54
CA TYR A 347 -4.48 -8.41 2.47
C TYR A 347 -5.21 -9.12 3.63
N ASN A 348 -4.88 -8.72 4.87
CA ASN A 348 -5.42 -9.36 6.08
C ASN A 348 -6.92 -9.10 6.28
N ASN A 349 -7.46 -8.05 5.69
CA ASN A 349 -8.89 -7.73 5.73
C ASN A 349 -9.66 -8.19 4.48
N PHE A 350 -9.02 -8.97 3.60
CA PHE A 350 -9.67 -9.40 2.38
C PHE A 350 -10.48 -10.68 2.60
N PRO A 351 -11.84 -10.66 2.48
CA PRO A 351 -12.67 -11.84 2.61
C PRO A 351 -12.49 -12.73 1.36
N ARG A 352 -12.32 -14.01 1.55
CA ARG A 352 -12.25 -14.98 0.46
C ARG A 352 -13.60 -15.61 0.17
N PRO A 353 -13.86 -15.93 -1.11
CA PRO A 353 -15.01 -16.74 -1.44
C PRO A 353 -14.78 -18.20 -1.03
N THR A 354 -15.85 -18.95 -0.86
CA THR A 354 -15.82 -20.39 -0.71
C THR A 354 -16.32 -21.00 -2.03
N PRO A 355 -15.45 -21.22 -3.03
CA PRO A 355 -15.85 -21.71 -4.34
C PRO A 355 -16.27 -23.17 -4.29
N THR A 356 -17.20 -23.56 -5.15
CA THR A 356 -17.50 -24.96 -5.44
C THR A 356 -16.31 -25.61 -6.16
N ALA A 357 -16.32 -26.96 -6.27
CA ALA A 357 -15.25 -27.68 -6.98
C ALA A 357 -15.12 -27.22 -8.44
N ASP A 358 -16.23 -26.99 -9.14
CA ASP A 358 -16.23 -26.52 -10.53
C ASP A 358 -15.72 -25.07 -10.65
N GLN A 359 -16.15 -24.19 -9.75
CA GLN A 359 -15.63 -22.85 -9.67
C GLN A 359 -14.12 -22.85 -9.43
N LYS A 360 -13.62 -23.67 -8.50
CA LYS A 360 -12.19 -23.80 -8.22
C LYS A 360 -11.42 -24.24 -9.46
N LYS A 361 -11.91 -25.23 -10.19
CA LYS A 361 -11.29 -25.69 -11.45
C LYS A 361 -11.26 -24.60 -12.53
N LYS A 362 -12.38 -23.87 -12.71
CA LYS A 362 -12.47 -22.75 -13.64
C LYS A 362 -11.46 -21.65 -13.29
N ILE A 363 -11.32 -21.33 -12.02
CA ILE A 363 -10.42 -20.38 -11.45
C ILE A 363 -8.96 -20.73 -11.73
N GLU A 364 -8.57 -21.99 -11.51
CA GLU A 364 -7.21 -22.46 -11.79
C GLU A 364 -6.90 -22.36 -13.28
N GLN A 365 -7.86 -22.63 -14.15
CA GLN A 365 -7.71 -22.48 -15.61
C GLN A 365 -7.51 -21.02 -16.01
N THR A 366 -8.30 -20.08 -15.46
CA THR A 366 -8.15 -18.64 -15.79
C THR A 366 -6.86 -18.06 -15.22
N ALA A 367 -6.41 -18.51 -14.04
CA ALA A 367 -5.12 -18.14 -13.48
C ALA A 367 -3.96 -18.58 -14.38
N LYS A 368 -4.02 -19.84 -14.87
CA LYS A 368 -3.05 -20.36 -15.81
C LYS A 368 -3.05 -19.58 -17.12
N ALA A 369 -4.21 -19.24 -17.66
CA ALA A 369 -4.33 -18.46 -18.90
C ALA A 369 -3.63 -17.09 -18.81
N ILE A 370 -3.63 -16.43 -17.63
CA ILE A 370 -2.89 -15.17 -17.42
C ILE A 370 -1.37 -15.42 -17.55
N LEU A 371 -0.86 -16.48 -16.94
CA LEU A 371 0.56 -16.81 -17.02
C LEU A 371 0.95 -17.23 -18.44
N ASP A 372 0.14 -18.02 -19.11
CA ASP A 372 0.36 -18.43 -20.49
C ASP A 372 0.36 -17.20 -21.44
N ALA A 373 -0.55 -16.24 -21.23
CA ALA A 373 -0.58 -15.01 -22.02
C ALA A 373 0.67 -14.14 -21.81
N ARG A 374 1.24 -14.09 -20.60
CA ARG A 374 2.53 -13.43 -20.34
C ARG A 374 3.68 -14.10 -21.09
N ASN A 375 3.69 -15.43 -21.12
CA ASN A 375 4.74 -16.22 -21.76
C ASN A 375 4.78 -16.04 -23.28
N LEU A 376 3.75 -15.47 -23.90
CA LEU A 376 3.79 -15.06 -25.31
C LEU A 376 4.72 -13.86 -25.57
N TYR A 377 5.12 -13.16 -24.53
CA TYR A 377 5.94 -11.93 -24.59
C TYR A 377 7.16 -12.03 -23.66
N PRO A 378 8.08 -12.97 -23.89
CA PRO A 378 9.17 -13.28 -22.97
C PRO A 378 10.16 -12.11 -22.77
N ASP A 379 10.28 -11.23 -23.79
CA ASP A 379 11.19 -10.07 -23.75
C ASP A 379 10.55 -8.84 -23.10
N SER A 380 9.24 -8.87 -22.83
CA SER A 380 8.53 -7.75 -22.22
C SER A 380 8.60 -7.81 -20.68
N SER A 381 8.85 -6.68 -20.07
CA SER A 381 8.80 -6.58 -18.62
C SER A 381 7.35 -6.60 -18.10
N LEU A 382 7.17 -6.92 -16.80
CA LEU A 382 5.86 -6.77 -16.17
C LEU A 382 5.38 -5.30 -16.18
N ALA A 383 6.31 -4.33 -16.18
CA ALA A 383 5.96 -2.92 -16.31
C ALA A 383 5.29 -2.63 -17.65
N ASP A 384 5.80 -3.19 -18.75
CA ASP A 384 5.24 -3.03 -20.09
C ASP A 384 3.93 -3.79 -20.27
N LEU A 385 3.90 -5.06 -19.81
CA LEU A 385 2.71 -5.92 -19.89
C LEU A 385 1.50 -5.40 -19.13
N TYR A 386 1.73 -4.60 -18.08
CA TYR A 386 0.69 -4.06 -17.21
C TYR A 386 0.49 -2.55 -17.32
N ASP A 387 1.11 -1.90 -18.27
CA ASP A 387 0.76 -0.52 -18.62
C ASP A 387 -0.55 -0.54 -19.44
N GLU A 388 -1.46 0.38 -19.14
CA GLU A 388 -2.80 0.38 -19.75
C GLU A 388 -2.75 0.60 -21.27
N LEU A 389 -1.73 1.29 -21.78
CA LEU A 389 -1.57 1.58 -23.20
C LEU A 389 -0.91 0.43 -23.97
N THR A 390 -0.01 -0.32 -23.31
CA THR A 390 0.80 -1.36 -23.97
C THR A 390 0.38 -2.78 -23.63
N MET A 391 -0.57 -2.97 -22.71
CA MET A 391 -1.06 -4.28 -22.30
C MET A 391 -1.59 -5.10 -23.48
N PRO A 392 -1.01 -6.28 -23.78
CA PRO A 392 -1.45 -7.13 -24.88
C PRO A 392 -2.92 -7.55 -24.78
N LYS A 393 -3.58 -7.72 -25.92
CA LYS A 393 -5.01 -8.09 -25.97
C LYS A 393 -5.27 -9.45 -25.32
N GLU A 394 -4.39 -10.41 -25.52
CA GLU A 394 -4.45 -11.76 -24.96
C GLU A 394 -4.38 -11.71 -23.43
N LEU A 395 -3.45 -10.93 -22.89
CA LEU A 395 -3.31 -10.77 -21.46
C LEU A 395 -4.52 -10.04 -20.86
N ARG A 396 -5.01 -8.98 -21.51
CA ARG A 396 -6.21 -8.25 -21.09
C ARG A 396 -7.43 -9.17 -21.07
N LYS A 397 -7.60 -10.01 -22.10
CA LYS A 397 -8.70 -10.99 -22.19
C LYS A 397 -8.60 -12.01 -21.06
N ALA A 398 -7.42 -12.57 -20.81
CA ALA A 398 -7.20 -13.54 -19.73
C ALA A 398 -7.56 -12.97 -18.36
N HIS A 399 -7.18 -11.71 -18.09
CA HIS A 399 -7.58 -11.02 -16.85
C HIS A 399 -9.09 -10.82 -16.76
N GLN A 400 -9.77 -10.42 -17.83
CA GLN A 400 -11.21 -10.25 -17.84
C GLN A 400 -11.96 -11.57 -17.61
N GLU A 401 -11.47 -12.69 -18.14
CA GLU A 401 -12.02 -14.02 -17.87
C GLU A 401 -11.81 -14.43 -16.40
N ASN A 402 -10.63 -14.15 -15.87
CA ASN A 402 -10.34 -14.33 -14.44
C ASN A 402 -11.28 -13.50 -13.55
N ASP A 403 -11.48 -12.23 -13.88
CA ASP A 403 -12.39 -11.35 -13.13
C ASP A 403 -13.81 -11.91 -13.07
N ARG A 404 -14.34 -12.44 -14.21
CA ARG A 404 -15.65 -13.06 -14.25
C ARG A 404 -15.72 -14.31 -13.36
N ALA A 405 -14.69 -15.18 -13.42
CA ALA A 405 -14.62 -16.36 -12.59
C ALA A 405 -14.55 -16.02 -11.08
N VAL A 406 -13.81 -14.96 -10.72
CA VAL A 406 -13.76 -14.46 -9.35
C VAL A 406 -15.10 -13.90 -8.92
N MET A 407 -15.72 -13.03 -9.71
CA MET A 407 -17.04 -12.46 -9.40
C MET A 407 -18.11 -13.54 -9.21
N GLU A 408 -18.10 -14.57 -10.06
CA GLU A 408 -19.00 -15.75 -9.90
C GLU A 408 -18.78 -16.46 -8.55
N ALA A 409 -17.53 -16.60 -8.09
CA ALA A 409 -17.23 -17.23 -6.82
C ALA A 409 -17.67 -16.39 -5.60
N TYR A 410 -17.80 -15.08 -5.76
CA TYR A 410 -18.37 -14.17 -4.76
C TYR A 410 -19.90 -13.99 -4.92
N TRP A 411 -20.53 -14.64 -5.88
CA TRP A 411 -21.95 -14.44 -6.24
C TRP A 411 -22.27 -13.00 -6.67
N PHE A 412 -21.26 -12.29 -7.18
CA PHE A 412 -21.40 -10.95 -7.69
C PHE A 412 -21.90 -10.95 -9.14
N SER A 413 -22.75 -9.99 -9.47
CA SER A 413 -23.09 -9.75 -10.87
C SER A 413 -21.89 -9.18 -11.63
N THR A 414 -21.63 -9.71 -12.82
CA THR A 414 -20.56 -9.20 -13.71
C THR A 414 -20.78 -7.75 -14.19
N LYS A 415 -21.96 -7.18 -13.90
CA LYS A 415 -22.32 -5.78 -14.19
C LYS A 415 -22.06 -4.83 -13.01
N MET A 416 -21.65 -5.34 -11.84
CA MET A 416 -21.34 -4.51 -10.67
C MET A 416 -20.20 -3.57 -10.98
N SER A 417 -20.35 -2.32 -10.53
CA SER A 417 -19.26 -1.34 -10.55
C SER A 417 -18.21 -1.66 -9.47
N GLU A 418 -17.02 -1.05 -9.58
CA GLU A 418 -16.00 -1.20 -8.52
C GLU A 418 -16.49 -0.72 -7.16
N SER A 419 -17.34 0.29 -7.12
CA SER A 419 -17.96 0.78 -5.87
C SER A 419 -18.92 -0.23 -5.25
N ASP A 420 -19.57 -1.07 -6.07
CA ASP A 420 -20.50 -2.09 -5.58
C ASP A 420 -19.77 -3.35 -5.09
N ILE A 421 -18.55 -3.59 -5.60
CA ILE A 421 -17.71 -4.74 -5.23
C ILE A 421 -17.03 -4.51 -3.86
N VAL A 422 -16.79 -3.28 -3.45
CA VAL A 422 -16.06 -2.91 -2.22
C VAL A 422 -16.98 -2.82 -1.02
#